data_85cb80e4bc99c5d8d0b9331460831be9
#
_entry.id   85cb80e4bc99c5d8d0b9331460831be9
#
_cell.length_a   1.000
_cell.length_b   1.000
_cell.length_c   1.000
_cell.angle_alpha   90.00
_cell.angle_beta   90.00
_cell.angle_gamma   90.00
#
_symmetry.space_group_name_H-M   'P 1'
#
loop_
_entity.id
_entity.type
_entity.pdbx_description
1 polymer ?
#
loop_
_entity_poly.entity_id
_entity_poly.type
_entity_poly.pdbx_seq_one_letter_code
_entity_poly.pdbx_strand_id
1 'polypeptide(L)'
;MATLSIVLVPAKQMLDGRNRIRIAVAHRAKTRYISTQFILDSSKQLKNGKVVKHENADKINAALRRLIYEYEEILSATGYLSSLTCTEVVHLLQNKREQGGRSFGSILKEYLLTMDSEPRKKSHKLYGIAGNKLIKYMKGDFPLISLNPSHIEGFHRSMERQNLSPTSIRIYLTLIKVVLNYASKMNYVSY
;
A
#
# COMPACT_ATOMS: atom_id res chain seq x y z
N MET A 1 -1.67 11.20 -18.74
CA MET A 1 -0.57 10.60 -17.98
C MET A 1 -0.40 11.41 -16.70
N ALA A 2 -0.09 10.80 -15.57
CA ALA A 2 0.23 11.55 -14.36
C ALA A 2 1.73 11.85 -14.32
N THR A 3 2.13 13.04 -13.87
CA THR A 3 3.53 13.45 -13.73
C THR A 3 3.84 13.82 -12.29
N LEU A 4 5.06 13.55 -11.87
CA LEU A 4 5.55 13.80 -10.52
C LEU A 4 6.67 14.84 -10.54
N SER A 5 6.68 15.75 -9.57
CA SER A 5 7.77 16.70 -9.38
C SER A 5 7.98 17.07 -7.91
N ILE A 6 9.23 17.36 -7.57
CA ILE A 6 9.61 17.76 -6.21
C ILE A 6 9.52 19.28 -6.12
N VAL A 7 8.70 19.80 -5.19
CA VAL A 7 8.41 21.23 -5.08
C VAL A 7 8.34 21.70 -3.64
N LEU A 8 8.51 23.01 -3.45
CA LEU A 8 8.03 23.75 -2.29
C LEU A 8 6.77 24.52 -2.69
N VAL A 9 5.80 24.59 -1.79
CA VAL A 9 4.55 25.35 -2.00
C VAL A 9 4.57 26.55 -1.07
N PRO A 10 4.83 27.77 -1.58
CA PRO A 10 4.98 28.96 -0.75
C PRO A 10 3.76 29.24 0.13
N ALA A 11 2.56 29.06 -0.40
CA ALA A 11 1.30 29.21 0.35
C ALA A 11 1.10 28.19 1.49
N LYS A 12 1.99 27.21 1.64
CA LYS A 12 1.97 26.16 2.68
C LYS A 12 3.27 26.13 3.49
N GLN A 13 3.90 27.30 3.66
CA GLN A 13 5.02 27.48 4.55
C GLN A 13 4.60 27.21 6.01
N MET A 14 5.50 26.67 6.81
CA MET A 14 5.26 26.40 8.23
C MET A 14 5.26 27.71 9.01
N LEU A 15 4.63 27.74 10.20
CA LEU A 15 4.55 28.92 11.06
C LEU A 15 5.93 29.45 11.48
N ASP A 16 6.91 28.59 11.56
CA ASP A 16 8.31 28.90 11.87
C ASP A 16 9.14 29.37 10.66
N GLY A 17 8.50 29.59 9.51
CA GLY A 17 9.15 30.04 8.28
C GLY A 17 9.83 28.93 7.46
N ARG A 18 9.91 27.70 7.97
CA ARG A 18 10.48 26.57 7.26
C ARG A 18 9.55 26.05 6.16
N ASN A 19 10.12 25.31 5.22
CA ASN A 19 9.42 24.83 4.04
C ASN A 19 9.45 23.30 3.98
N ARG A 20 8.29 22.67 3.97
CA ARG A 20 8.19 21.20 3.77
C ARG A 20 8.26 20.87 2.30
N ILE A 21 9.16 19.95 1.93
CA ILE A 21 9.22 19.40 0.56
C ILE A 21 7.95 18.60 0.30
N ARG A 22 7.37 18.80 -0.88
CA ARG A 22 6.19 18.07 -1.35
C ARG A 22 6.45 17.47 -2.73
N ILE A 23 5.76 16.39 -3.02
CA ILE A 23 5.67 15.84 -4.37
C ILE A 23 4.38 16.36 -4.99
N ALA A 24 4.51 17.14 -6.04
CA ALA A 24 3.39 17.56 -6.86
C ALA A 24 3.02 16.41 -7.80
N VAL A 25 1.75 16.05 -7.78
CA VAL A 25 1.13 15.07 -8.67
C VAL A 25 0.24 15.84 -9.62
N ALA A 26 0.63 15.94 -10.89
CA ALA A 26 -0.20 16.58 -11.91
C ALA A 26 -0.89 15.52 -12.76
N HIS A 27 -2.23 15.59 -12.82
CA HIS A 27 -3.07 14.66 -13.58
C HIS A 27 -4.35 15.34 -14.04
N ARG A 28 -4.72 15.20 -15.34
CA ARG A 28 -5.95 15.78 -15.93
C ARG A 28 -6.11 17.26 -15.60
N ALA A 29 -5.08 18.07 -15.93
CA ALA A 29 -5.04 19.52 -15.69
C ALA A 29 -5.23 19.96 -14.22
N LYS A 30 -5.15 19.05 -13.27
CA LYS A 30 -5.20 19.33 -11.83
C LYS A 30 -3.89 18.92 -11.17
N THR A 31 -3.45 19.68 -10.17
CA THR A 31 -2.28 19.38 -9.36
C THR A 31 -2.66 19.21 -7.90
N ARG A 32 -2.15 18.15 -7.27
CA ARG A 32 -2.26 17.89 -5.84
C ARG A 32 -0.88 17.63 -5.26
N TYR A 33 -0.75 17.70 -3.95
CA TYR A 33 0.54 17.63 -3.29
C TYR A 33 0.54 16.54 -2.21
N ILE A 34 1.56 15.69 -2.24
CA ILE A 34 1.87 14.73 -1.19
C ILE A 34 2.97 15.34 -0.32
N SER A 35 2.74 15.45 0.97
CA SER A 35 3.73 15.94 1.92
C SER A 35 4.79 14.89 2.20
N THR A 36 6.06 15.29 2.25
CA THR A 36 7.16 14.43 2.70
C THR A 36 7.54 14.77 4.16
N GLN A 37 8.40 13.97 4.74
CA GLN A 37 8.98 14.24 6.06
C GLN A 37 10.10 15.29 6.03
N PHE A 38 10.60 15.66 4.85
CA PHE A 38 11.76 16.54 4.70
C PHE A 38 11.34 18.01 4.78
N ILE A 39 12.07 18.77 5.60
CA ILE A 39 11.85 20.18 5.85
C ILE A 39 13.15 20.92 5.55
N LEU A 40 13.05 22.07 4.89
CA LEU A 40 14.14 22.96 4.55
C LEU A 40 13.97 24.31 5.29
N ASP A 41 15.07 24.89 5.72
CA ASP A 41 15.07 26.19 6.42
C ASP A 41 14.76 27.35 5.47
N SER A 42 15.13 27.22 4.21
CA SER A 42 14.90 28.24 3.19
C SER A 42 14.47 27.65 1.87
N SER A 43 13.61 28.37 1.15
CA SER A 43 13.19 28.00 -0.22
C SER A 43 14.37 27.97 -1.20
N LYS A 44 15.44 28.73 -0.93
CA LYS A 44 16.67 28.75 -1.75
C LYS A 44 17.44 27.42 -1.71
N GLN A 45 17.13 26.54 -0.76
CA GLN A 45 17.75 25.21 -0.64
C GLN A 45 17.13 24.16 -1.58
N LEU A 46 16.07 24.47 -2.33
CA LEU A 46 15.57 23.60 -3.39
C LEU A 46 15.75 24.29 -4.74
N LYS A 47 16.53 23.65 -5.65
CA LYS A 47 16.73 24.12 -7.02
C LYS A 47 16.47 22.97 -7.99
N ASN A 48 15.61 23.19 -8.97
CA ASN A 48 15.29 22.20 -10.01
C ASN A 48 14.94 20.79 -9.45
N GLY A 49 14.14 20.76 -8.35
CA GLY A 49 13.76 19.51 -7.69
C GLY A 49 14.87 18.83 -6.89
N LYS A 50 16.03 19.47 -6.71
CA LYS A 50 17.14 18.95 -5.90
C LYS A 50 17.42 19.84 -4.71
N VAL A 51 17.66 19.23 -3.56
CA VAL A 51 18.11 19.93 -2.36
C VAL A 51 19.58 20.30 -2.51
N VAL A 52 19.89 21.56 -2.27
CA VAL A 52 21.23 22.13 -2.34
C VAL A 52 21.51 22.95 -1.07
N LYS A 53 22.79 23.13 -0.71
CA LYS A 53 23.21 23.94 0.45
C LYS A 53 22.52 23.53 1.75
N HIS A 54 22.36 22.24 1.98
CA HIS A 54 21.81 21.65 3.18
C HIS A 54 22.76 20.56 3.67
N GLU A 55 22.99 20.45 4.97
CA GLU A 55 23.93 19.49 5.58
C GLU A 55 23.67 18.06 5.11
N ASN A 56 22.39 17.66 5.02
CA ASN A 56 21.98 16.32 4.61
C ASN A 56 21.46 16.27 3.16
N ALA A 57 21.93 17.18 2.27
CA ALA A 57 21.39 17.29 0.91
C ALA A 57 21.44 15.96 0.14
N ASP A 58 22.54 15.24 0.19
CA ASP A 58 22.70 13.98 -0.55
C ASP A 58 21.77 12.87 -0.04
N LYS A 59 21.64 12.77 1.28
CA LYS A 59 20.71 11.79 1.90
C LYS A 59 19.25 12.10 1.54
N ILE A 60 18.86 13.38 1.62
CA ILE A 60 17.51 13.82 1.27
C ILE A 60 17.25 13.59 -0.22
N ASN A 61 18.19 13.95 -1.09
CA ASN A 61 18.06 13.74 -2.54
C ASN A 61 17.97 12.25 -2.91
N ALA A 62 18.74 11.38 -2.25
CA ALA A 62 18.65 9.94 -2.46
C ALA A 62 17.29 9.40 -2.04
N ALA A 63 16.77 9.81 -0.87
CA ALA A 63 15.46 9.40 -0.39
C ALA A 63 14.31 9.92 -1.27
N LEU A 64 14.40 11.16 -1.76
CA LEU A 64 13.40 11.73 -2.66
C LEU A 64 13.38 11.02 -4.02
N ARG A 65 14.57 10.69 -4.58
CA ARG A 65 14.67 9.90 -5.84
C ARG A 65 14.03 8.53 -5.68
N ARG A 66 14.33 7.83 -4.57
CA ARG A 66 13.72 6.54 -4.28
C ARG A 66 12.19 6.65 -4.18
N LEU A 67 11.68 7.70 -3.51
CA LEU A 67 10.25 7.93 -3.34
C LEU A 67 9.56 8.21 -4.70
N ILE A 68 10.17 9.01 -5.56
CA ILE A 68 9.66 9.26 -6.92
C ILE A 68 9.62 7.96 -7.71
N TYR A 69 10.70 7.18 -7.68
CA TYR A 69 10.76 5.88 -8.37
C TYR A 69 9.66 4.93 -7.90
N GLU A 70 9.44 4.80 -6.57
CA GLU A 70 8.35 3.98 -6.01
C GLU A 70 6.97 4.44 -6.54
N TYR A 71 6.74 5.74 -6.63
CA TYR A 71 5.50 6.28 -7.16
C TYR A 71 5.35 6.08 -8.67
N GLU A 72 6.42 6.21 -9.45
CA GLU A 72 6.43 5.95 -10.90
C GLU A 72 6.13 4.47 -11.19
N GLU A 73 6.68 3.54 -10.42
CA GLU A 73 6.36 2.10 -10.47
C GLU A 73 4.86 1.85 -10.23
N ILE A 74 4.28 2.51 -9.20
CA ILE A 74 2.85 2.40 -8.91
C ILE A 74 2.01 2.94 -10.07
N LEU A 75 2.37 4.08 -10.63
CA LEU A 75 1.65 4.69 -11.74
C LEU A 75 1.74 3.82 -13.00
N SER A 76 2.91 3.29 -13.31
CA SER A 76 3.12 2.43 -14.50
C SER A 76 2.35 1.10 -14.40
N ALA A 77 2.28 0.54 -13.20
CA ALA A 77 1.53 -0.70 -12.94
C ALA A 77 -0.01 -0.51 -12.92
N THR A 78 -0.50 0.75 -12.96
CA THR A 78 -1.93 1.05 -12.85
C THR A 78 -2.55 1.22 -14.23
N GLY A 79 -3.14 0.15 -14.80
CA GLY A 79 -3.73 0.15 -16.16
C GLY A 79 -4.96 1.07 -16.33
N TYR A 80 -5.63 1.45 -15.25
CA TYR A 80 -6.83 2.29 -15.25
C TYR A 80 -6.57 3.75 -14.82
N LEU A 81 -5.32 4.20 -14.85
CA LEU A 81 -4.92 5.53 -14.42
C LEU A 81 -5.71 6.66 -15.12
N SER A 82 -6.05 6.45 -16.39
CA SER A 82 -6.83 7.42 -17.19
C SER A 82 -8.24 7.66 -16.68
N SER A 83 -8.84 6.76 -15.91
CA SER A 83 -10.18 6.94 -15.35
C SER A 83 -10.18 7.68 -14.00
N LEU A 84 -9.04 7.73 -13.32
CA LEU A 84 -8.91 8.34 -12.00
C LEU A 84 -8.87 9.86 -12.05
N THR A 85 -9.39 10.50 -11.02
CA THR A 85 -9.17 11.92 -10.73
C THR A 85 -7.79 12.14 -10.11
N CYS A 86 -7.27 13.36 -10.13
CA CYS A 86 -5.99 13.67 -9.49
C CYS A 86 -5.98 13.37 -7.98
N THR A 87 -7.11 13.52 -7.29
CA THR A 87 -7.24 13.19 -5.86
C THR A 87 -7.15 11.69 -5.64
N GLU A 88 -7.82 10.89 -6.47
CA GLU A 88 -7.74 9.42 -6.42
C GLU A 88 -6.34 8.91 -6.74
N VAL A 89 -5.63 9.55 -7.67
CA VAL A 89 -4.23 9.23 -7.95
C VAL A 89 -3.36 9.48 -6.71
N VAL A 90 -3.53 10.61 -6.02
CA VAL A 90 -2.80 10.89 -4.78
C VAL A 90 -3.10 9.85 -3.70
N HIS A 91 -4.38 9.50 -3.49
CA HIS A 91 -4.77 8.45 -2.55
C HIS A 91 -4.17 7.09 -2.94
N LEU A 92 -4.18 6.74 -4.23
CA LEU A 92 -3.55 5.53 -4.73
C LEU A 92 -2.07 5.46 -4.38
N LEU A 93 -1.32 6.56 -4.61
CA LEU A 93 0.11 6.63 -4.33
C LEU A 93 0.40 6.54 -2.83
N GLN A 94 -0.36 7.24 -1.99
CA GLN A 94 -0.20 7.19 -0.54
C GLN A 94 -0.57 5.81 0.01
N ASN A 95 -1.71 5.28 -0.36
CA ASN A 95 -2.19 3.98 0.11
C ASN A 95 -1.28 2.84 -0.33
N LYS A 96 -0.85 2.80 -1.60
CA LYS A 96 0.08 1.77 -2.07
C LYS A 96 1.44 1.86 -1.40
N ARG A 97 1.90 3.06 -1.04
CA ARG A 97 3.15 3.22 -0.29
C ARG A 97 3.00 2.75 1.15
N GLU A 98 1.91 3.09 1.82
CA GLU A 98 1.63 2.65 3.19
C GLU A 98 1.34 1.14 3.24
N GLN A 99 0.73 0.60 2.16
CA GLN A 99 0.33 -0.80 2.00
C GLN A 99 1.37 -1.66 1.28
N GLY A 100 2.31 -1.06 0.56
CA GLY A 100 3.32 -1.75 -0.26
C GLY A 100 4.31 -2.62 0.51
N GLY A 101 4.12 -2.77 1.83
CA GLY A 101 4.94 -3.61 2.68
C GLY A 101 4.21 -4.73 3.42
N ARG A 102 2.87 -4.77 3.45
CA ARG A 102 2.17 -5.81 4.20
C ARG A 102 1.72 -6.94 3.28
N SER A 103 2.40 -8.06 3.41
CA SER A 103 1.99 -9.30 2.77
C SER A 103 0.79 -9.91 3.48
N PHE A 104 0.00 -10.70 2.75
CA PHE A 104 -1.10 -11.47 3.34
C PHE A 104 -0.61 -12.37 4.49
N GLY A 105 0.56 -13.00 4.35
CA GLY A 105 1.17 -13.83 5.38
C GLY A 105 1.54 -13.04 6.64
N SER A 106 2.01 -11.79 6.52
CA SER A 106 2.29 -10.93 7.68
C SER A 106 1.02 -10.56 8.43
N ILE A 107 -0.05 -10.25 7.70
CA ILE A 107 -1.36 -9.92 8.28
C ILE A 107 -2.00 -11.14 8.93
N LEU A 108 -1.91 -12.30 8.29
CA LEU A 108 -2.37 -13.56 8.87
C LEU A 108 -1.67 -13.84 10.21
N LYS A 109 -0.35 -13.70 10.28
CA LYS A 109 0.42 -13.86 11.53
C LYS A 109 -0.05 -12.89 12.61
N GLU A 110 -0.21 -11.62 12.27
CA GLU A 110 -0.69 -10.59 13.19
C GLU A 110 -2.10 -10.92 13.70
N TYR A 111 -3.01 -11.32 12.81
CA TYR A 111 -4.37 -11.74 13.19
C TYR A 111 -4.35 -12.95 14.13
N LEU A 112 -3.50 -13.95 13.84
CA LEU A 112 -3.35 -15.13 14.69
C LEU A 112 -2.84 -14.76 16.10
N LEU A 113 -1.92 -13.81 16.22
CA LEU A 113 -1.45 -13.31 17.53
C LEU A 113 -2.58 -12.66 18.35
N THR A 114 -3.57 -12.04 17.71
CA THR A 114 -4.74 -11.51 18.44
C THR A 114 -5.62 -12.61 19.05
N MET A 115 -5.48 -13.84 18.57
CA MET A 115 -6.25 -15.00 19.05
C MET A 115 -5.54 -15.78 20.16
N ASP A 116 -4.22 -15.61 20.32
CA ASP A 116 -3.44 -16.33 21.34
C ASP A 116 -3.78 -15.90 22.78
N SER A 117 -4.36 -14.70 22.95
CA SER A 117 -4.86 -14.17 24.23
C SER A 117 -6.23 -14.73 24.65
N GLU A 118 -6.90 -15.52 23.80
CA GLU A 118 -8.22 -16.11 24.07
C GLU A 118 -8.18 -17.63 24.00
N PRO A 119 -9.13 -18.36 24.71
CA PRO A 119 -9.16 -19.83 24.74
C PRO A 119 -9.60 -20.47 23.42
N ARG A 120 -9.25 -19.90 22.26
CA ARG A 120 -9.69 -20.32 20.91
C ARG A 120 -8.63 -21.06 20.11
N LYS A 121 -7.80 -21.89 20.74
CA LYS A 121 -6.71 -22.65 20.09
C LYS A 121 -7.14 -23.47 18.86
N LYS A 122 -8.35 -24.01 18.83
CA LYS A 122 -8.87 -24.77 17.67
C LYS A 122 -9.12 -23.85 16.48
N SER A 123 -9.69 -22.65 16.71
CA SER A 123 -9.93 -21.66 15.67
C SER A 123 -8.60 -21.12 15.07
N HIS A 124 -7.62 -20.80 15.91
CA HIS A 124 -6.29 -20.37 15.50
C HIS A 124 -5.68 -21.31 14.45
N LYS A 125 -5.70 -22.63 14.70
CA LYS A 125 -5.19 -23.64 13.77
C LYS A 125 -5.91 -23.61 12.42
N LEU A 126 -7.26 -23.44 12.41
CA LEU A 126 -8.06 -23.41 11.19
C LEU A 126 -7.79 -22.17 10.34
N TYR A 127 -7.63 -21.00 10.97
CA TYR A 127 -7.21 -19.77 10.24
C TYR A 127 -5.85 -19.93 9.60
N GLY A 128 -4.88 -20.51 10.33
CA GLY A 128 -3.55 -20.81 9.80
C GLY A 128 -3.61 -21.75 8.59
N ILE A 129 -4.40 -22.82 8.65
CA ILE A 129 -4.58 -23.76 7.54
C ILE A 129 -5.20 -23.07 6.32
N ALA A 130 -6.28 -22.30 6.51
CA ALA A 130 -6.96 -21.61 5.42
C ALA A 130 -6.03 -20.58 4.74
N GLY A 131 -5.35 -19.76 5.54
CA GLY A 131 -4.42 -18.75 5.02
C GLY A 131 -3.23 -19.35 4.29
N ASN A 132 -2.61 -20.41 4.86
CA ASN A 132 -1.50 -21.11 4.20
C ASN A 132 -1.91 -21.81 2.89
N LYS A 133 -3.15 -22.29 2.79
CA LYS A 133 -3.68 -22.82 1.51
C LYS A 133 -3.77 -21.71 0.44
N LEU A 134 -4.21 -20.52 0.80
CA LEU A 134 -4.24 -19.38 -0.13
C LEU A 134 -2.82 -18.96 -0.52
N ILE A 135 -1.88 -18.86 0.41
CA ILE A 135 -0.47 -18.54 0.14
C ILE A 135 0.13 -19.58 -0.82
N LYS A 136 -0.13 -20.87 -0.59
CA LYS A 136 0.34 -21.94 -1.48
C LYS A 136 -0.27 -21.84 -2.88
N TYR A 137 -1.55 -21.51 -2.98
CA TYR A 137 -2.23 -21.31 -4.27
C TYR A 137 -1.61 -20.13 -5.04
N MET A 138 -1.28 -19.04 -4.36
CA MET A 138 -0.62 -17.85 -4.91
C MET A 138 0.87 -18.05 -5.20
N LYS A 139 1.41 -19.27 -4.98
CA LYS A 139 2.82 -19.67 -5.17
C LYS A 139 3.81 -18.93 -4.26
N GLY A 140 3.38 -18.46 -3.12
CA GLY A 140 4.20 -17.75 -2.13
C GLY A 140 3.41 -16.67 -1.43
N ASP A 141 4.05 -16.04 -0.44
CA ASP A 141 3.46 -14.88 0.23
C ASP A 141 3.38 -13.69 -0.74
N PHE A 142 2.31 -12.93 -0.68
CA PHE A 142 1.99 -11.91 -1.67
C PHE A 142 1.53 -10.61 -1.00
N PRO A 143 1.82 -9.45 -1.62
CA PRO A 143 1.28 -8.17 -1.16
C PRO A 143 -0.25 -8.22 -1.16
N LEU A 144 -0.90 -7.83 -0.05
CA LEU A 144 -2.35 -7.92 0.07
C LEU A 144 -3.08 -7.17 -1.04
N ILE A 145 -2.53 -6.05 -1.49
CA ILE A 145 -3.09 -5.24 -2.57
C ILE A 145 -3.14 -5.95 -3.94
N SER A 146 -2.32 -7.00 -4.13
CA SER A 146 -2.36 -7.79 -5.37
C SER A 146 -3.52 -8.78 -5.41
N LEU A 147 -4.20 -9.00 -4.29
CA LEU A 147 -5.35 -9.90 -4.22
C LEU A 147 -6.56 -9.24 -4.86
N ASN A 148 -7.15 -9.92 -5.82
CA ASN A 148 -8.35 -9.48 -6.51
C ASN A 148 -9.42 -10.60 -6.55
N PRO A 149 -10.66 -10.29 -6.94
CA PRO A 149 -11.74 -11.28 -6.98
C PRO A 149 -11.41 -12.51 -7.83
N SER A 150 -10.72 -12.34 -8.98
CA SER A 150 -10.35 -13.47 -9.85
C SER A 150 -9.40 -14.47 -9.16
N HIS A 151 -8.53 -13.98 -8.26
CA HIS A 151 -7.66 -14.87 -7.47
C HIS A 151 -8.50 -15.72 -6.49
N ILE A 152 -9.53 -15.13 -5.86
CA ILE A 152 -10.40 -15.86 -4.94
C ILE A 152 -11.25 -16.89 -5.69
N GLU A 153 -11.79 -16.55 -6.87
CA GLU A 153 -12.51 -17.48 -7.72
C GLU A 153 -11.61 -18.64 -8.20
N GLY A 154 -10.39 -18.30 -8.64
CA GLY A 154 -9.42 -19.32 -9.05
C GLY A 154 -9.02 -20.23 -7.89
N PHE A 155 -8.86 -19.68 -6.68
CA PHE A 155 -8.60 -20.46 -5.47
C PHE A 155 -9.78 -21.38 -5.13
N HIS A 156 -11.03 -20.90 -5.24
CA HIS A 156 -12.23 -21.73 -5.10
C HIS A 156 -12.19 -22.93 -6.05
N ARG A 157 -12.05 -22.69 -7.36
CA ARG A 157 -11.97 -23.73 -8.37
C ARG A 157 -10.80 -24.70 -8.14
N SER A 158 -9.69 -24.22 -7.58
CA SER A 158 -8.54 -25.09 -7.27
C SER A 158 -8.87 -26.08 -6.15
N MET A 159 -9.67 -25.65 -5.17
CA MET A 159 -10.13 -26.53 -4.08
C MET A 159 -11.14 -27.57 -4.57
N GLU A 160 -12.03 -27.22 -5.50
CA GLU A 160 -12.94 -28.16 -6.16
C GLU A 160 -12.17 -29.24 -6.90
N ARG A 161 -11.14 -28.86 -7.69
CA ARG A 161 -10.26 -29.83 -8.38
C ARG A 161 -9.49 -30.76 -7.45
N GLN A 162 -9.27 -30.33 -6.19
CA GLN A 162 -8.68 -31.16 -5.15
C GLN A 162 -9.72 -32.03 -4.42
N ASN A 163 -10.96 -32.09 -4.93
CA ASN A 163 -12.09 -32.84 -4.35
C ASN A 163 -12.38 -32.50 -2.89
N LEU A 164 -12.18 -31.23 -2.48
CA LEU A 164 -12.65 -30.79 -1.18
C LEU A 164 -14.18 -30.70 -1.15
N SER A 165 -14.78 -31.07 -0.01
CA SER A 165 -16.23 -30.93 0.15
C SER A 165 -16.67 -29.47 0.07
N PRO A 166 -17.87 -29.17 -0.47
CA PRO A 166 -18.40 -27.81 -0.52
C PRO A 166 -18.41 -27.10 0.85
N THR A 167 -18.68 -27.85 1.91
CA THR A 167 -18.63 -27.34 3.29
C THR A 167 -17.22 -26.89 3.69
N SER A 168 -16.20 -27.69 3.37
CA SER A 168 -14.78 -27.34 3.64
C SER A 168 -14.34 -26.11 2.87
N ILE A 169 -14.72 -26.01 1.60
CA ILE A 169 -14.42 -24.86 0.74
C ILE A 169 -15.04 -23.59 1.33
N ARG A 170 -16.33 -23.64 1.70
CA ARG A 170 -17.04 -22.53 2.33
C ARG A 170 -16.36 -22.09 3.63
N ILE A 171 -15.95 -23.03 4.48
CA ILE A 171 -15.23 -22.73 5.72
C ILE A 171 -13.94 -21.96 5.42
N TYR A 172 -13.09 -22.47 4.52
CA TYR A 172 -11.82 -21.79 4.20
C TYR A 172 -12.02 -20.39 3.63
N LEU A 173 -12.95 -20.20 2.72
CA LEU A 173 -13.27 -18.86 2.18
C LEU A 173 -13.78 -17.91 3.25
N THR A 174 -14.62 -18.40 4.18
CA THR A 174 -15.11 -17.60 5.31
C THR A 174 -13.97 -17.17 6.23
N LEU A 175 -13.04 -18.07 6.55
CA LEU A 175 -11.88 -17.75 7.38
C LEU A 175 -10.96 -16.72 6.72
N ILE A 176 -10.69 -16.85 5.42
CA ILE A 176 -9.93 -15.87 4.65
C ILE A 176 -10.64 -14.51 4.66
N LYS A 177 -11.96 -14.47 4.42
CA LYS A 177 -12.76 -13.24 4.49
C LYS A 177 -12.62 -12.53 5.83
N VAL A 178 -12.59 -13.26 6.93
CA VAL A 178 -12.39 -12.67 8.28
C VAL A 178 -11.02 -12.01 8.39
N VAL A 179 -9.94 -12.64 7.89
CA VAL A 179 -8.58 -12.05 7.86
C VAL A 179 -8.55 -10.79 6.98
N LEU A 180 -9.22 -10.80 5.84
CA LEU A 180 -9.33 -9.63 4.95
C LEU A 180 -10.12 -8.49 5.61
N ASN A 181 -11.20 -8.81 6.31
CA ASN A 181 -11.97 -7.83 7.08
C ASN A 181 -11.14 -7.23 8.22
N TYR A 182 -10.31 -8.04 8.89
CA TYR A 182 -9.35 -7.54 9.88
C TYR A 182 -8.38 -6.54 9.23
N ALA A 183 -7.81 -6.87 8.07
CA ALA A 183 -6.92 -5.96 7.35
C ALA A 183 -7.60 -4.64 6.97
N SER A 184 -8.86 -4.68 6.56
CA SER A 184 -9.66 -3.49 6.26
C SER A 184 -9.91 -2.65 7.53
N LYS A 185 -10.29 -3.29 8.65
CA LYS A 185 -10.51 -2.62 9.94
C LYS A 185 -9.26 -1.92 10.46
N MET A 186 -8.09 -2.50 10.21
CA MET A 186 -6.80 -1.93 10.57
C MET A 186 -6.28 -0.90 9.55
N ASN A 187 -7.09 -0.52 8.55
CA ASN A 187 -6.75 0.38 7.44
C ASN A 187 -5.52 -0.08 6.62
N TYR A 188 -5.26 -1.40 6.56
CA TYR A 188 -4.19 -1.96 5.71
C TYR A 188 -4.59 -2.04 4.24
N VAL A 189 -5.88 -2.01 3.95
CA VAL A 189 -6.48 -1.89 2.61
C VAL A 189 -7.74 -1.02 2.69
N SER A 190 -7.93 -0.13 1.71
CA SER A 190 -9.21 0.56 1.46
C SER A 190 -9.90 -0.12 0.28
N TYR A 191 -11.15 -0.51 0.48
CA TYR A 191 -12.02 -1.01 -0.58
C TYR A 191 -12.82 0.14 -1.19
#